data_370586b8756655d527ca05aa0e127db3
#
_entry.id   370586b8756655d527ca05aa0e127db3
#
_cell.length_a   1.000
_cell.length_b   1.000
_cell.length_c   1.000
_cell.angle_alpha   90.00
_cell.angle_beta   90.00
_cell.angle_gamma   90.00
#
_symmetry.space_group_name_H-M   'P 1'
#
loop_
_entity.id
_entity.type
_entity.pdbx_description
1 polymer ?
#
loop_
_entity_poly.entity_id
_entity_poly.type
_entity_poly.pdbx_seq_one_letter_code
_entity_poly.pdbx_strand_id
1 'polypeptide(L)'
;MRRSSSETRKKILTACVRLFLEQGYKNTSVSQIVDEAGVARGSYLNLFPTKDKILLDLTETMFDGQFGVARSIADSKLPPVYAYAVDTAIQLTLTELNENLREIYIEAYTAPDTAEYIYVHTTAELKEIFGGNFPDYTDSDFYEMDIGTAGLMRSYMARKCDIHFPLERKISRFLTAELRVYKVPEEEQAKVLAFIQTLDIKAIATEVMYKLFAMLEMKYDFKLSRDGETEEAT
;
A
#
# COMPACT_ATOMS: atom_id res chain seq x y z
N MET A 1 -0.42 -33.25 -12.15
CA MET A 1 -0.84 -31.96 -12.71
C MET A 1 -0.93 -30.83 -11.67
N ARG A 2 -1.50 -30.98 -10.47
CA ARG A 2 -1.60 -29.89 -9.47
C ARG A 2 -0.25 -29.29 -8.99
N ARG A 3 0.80 -30.11 -8.79
CA ARG A 3 2.14 -29.62 -8.36
C ARG A 3 2.80 -28.70 -9.38
N SER A 4 2.71 -29.02 -10.66
CA SER A 4 3.29 -28.20 -11.77
C SER A 4 2.64 -26.82 -11.88
N SER A 5 1.32 -26.70 -11.66
CA SER A 5 0.59 -25.43 -11.71
C SER A 5 0.96 -24.50 -10.53
N SER A 6 1.14 -25.06 -9.33
CA SER A 6 1.54 -24.29 -8.13
C SER A 6 2.97 -23.74 -8.27
N GLU A 7 3.89 -24.55 -8.82
CA GLU A 7 5.27 -24.12 -9.04
C GLU A 7 5.36 -23.05 -10.12
N THR A 8 4.61 -23.22 -11.22
CA THR A 8 4.52 -22.21 -12.28
C THR A 8 3.95 -20.88 -11.75
N ARG A 9 2.90 -20.94 -10.92
CA ARG A 9 2.32 -19.75 -10.26
C ARG A 9 3.36 -19.04 -9.39
N LYS A 10 4.12 -19.78 -8.58
CA LYS A 10 5.18 -19.21 -7.73
C LYS A 10 6.23 -18.49 -8.58
N LYS A 11 6.74 -19.11 -9.65
CA LYS A 11 7.73 -18.50 -10.57
C LYS A 11 7.22 -17.19 -11.17
N ILE A 12 5.97 -17.17 -11.63
CA ILE A 12 5.37 -15.95 -12.20
C ILE A 12 5.27 -14.85 -11.14
N LEU A 13 4.79 -15.16 -9.93
CA LEU A 13 4.67 -14.18 -8.86
C LEU A 13 6.04 -13.64 -8.45
N THR A 14 7.03 -14.50 -8.27
CA THR A 14 8.42 -14.12 -7.98
C THR A 14 8.95 -13.12 -9.00
N ALA A 15 8.90 -13.46 -10.28
CA ALA A 15 9.38 -12.60 -11.37
C ALA A 15 8.61 -11.27 -11.41
N CYS A 16 7.30 -11.33 -11.26
CA CYS A 16 6.44 -10.15 -11.37
C CYS A 16 6.69 -9.16 -10.24
N VAL A 17 6.69 -9.64 -8.99
CA VAL A 17 6.90 -8.78 -7.81
C VAL A 17 8.29 -8.15 -7.85
N ARG A 18 9.33 -8.92 -8.20
CA ARG A 18 10.69 -8.39 -8.38
C ARG A 18 10.72 -7.29 -9.43
N LEU A 19 10.20 -7.54 -10.63
CA LEU A 19 10.17 -6.55 -11.71
C LEU A 19 9.36 -5.30 -11.34
N PHE A 20 8.23 -5.44 -10.63
CA PHE A 20 7.47 -4.29 -10.17
C PHE A 20 8.26 -3.41 -9.21
N LEU A 21 9.04 -4.01 -8.31
CA LEU A 21 9.86 -3.28 -7.35
C LEU A 21 11.11 -2.66 -7.98
N GLU A 22 11.73 -3.32 -8.96
CA GLU A 22 12.98 -2.87 -9.60
C GLU A 22 12.74 -1.81 -10.69
N GLN A 23 11.73 -1.98 -11.54
CA GLN A 23 11.51 -1.12 -12.72
C GLN A 23 10.14 -0.43 -12.79
N GLY A 24 9.27 -0.72 -11.84
CA GLY A 24 7.90 -0.17 -11.75
C GLY A 24 6.85 -1.03 -12.46
N TYR A 25 5.61 -0.87 -12.01
CA TYR A 25 4.45 -1.58 -12.55
C TYR A 25 4.23 -1.28 -14.03
N LYS A 26 4.29 0.00 -14.43
CA LYS A 26 4.00 0.44 -15.81
C LYS A 26 5.03 -0.05 -16.80
N ASN A 27 6.30 -0.08 -16.40
CA ASN A 27 7.41 -0.51 -17.24
C ASN A 27 7.54 -2.04 -17.33
N THR A 28 6.77 -2.79 -16.56
CA THR A 28 6.80 -4.26 -16.57
C THR A 28 5.77 -4.81 -17.53
N SER A 29 6.23 -5.46 -18.58
CA SER A 29 5.40 -6.13 -19.59
C SER A 29 5.20 -7.61 -19.28
N VAL A 30 4.11 -8.19 -19.80
CA VAL A 30 3.86 -9.64 -19.71
C VAL A 30 4.98 -10.47 -20.35
N SER A 31 5.61 -9.98 -21.42
CA SER A 31 6.75 -10.66 -22.04
C SER A 31 7.93 -10.76 -21.09
N GLN A 32 8.31 -9.66 -20.45
CA GLN A 32 9.39 -9.66 -19.45
C GLN A 32 9.09 -10.62 -18.28
N ILE A 33 7.84 -10.64 -17.79
CA ILE A 33 7.45 -11.56 -16.70
C ILE A 33 7.59 -13.02 -17.15
N VAL A 34 7.13 -13.35 -18.34
CA VAL A 34 7.19 -14.71 -18.92
C VAL A 34 8.64 -15.16 -19.11
N ASP A 35 9.49 -14.28 -19.68
CA ASP A 35 10.90 -14.53 -19.92
C ASP A 35 11.65 -14.71 -18.60
N GLU A 36 11.44 -13.84 -17.65
CA GLU A 36 12.05 -13.88 -16.32
C GLU A 36 11.63 -15.12 -15.51
N ALA A 37 10.34 -15.49 -15.57
CA ALA A 37 9.82 -16.66 -14.87
C ALA A 37 10.23 -17.98 -15.54
N GLY A 38 10.75 -17.95 -16.78
CA GLY A 38 11.07 -19.13 -17.57
C GLY A 38 9.86 -20.01 -17.86
N VAL A 39 8.69 -19.41 -18.16
CA VAL A 39 7.43 -20.12 -18.40
C VAL A 39 6.89 -19.84 -19.79
N ALA A 40 6.06 -20.75 -20.31
CA ALA A 40 5.37 -20.50 -21.58
C ALA A 40 4.27 -19.43 -21.40
N ARG A 41 4.12 -18.52 -22.37
CA ARG A 41 3.09 -17.47 -22.36
C ARG A 41 1.67 -18.02 -22.14
N GLY A 42 1.35 -19.18 -22.71
CA GLY A 42 0.05 -19.83 -22.48
C GLY A 42 -0.15 -20.25 -21.03
N SER A 43 0.92 -20.72 -20.35
CA SER A 43 0.85 -21.06 -18.92
C SER A 43 0.61 -19.82 -18.06
N TYR A 44 1.24 -18.69 -18.40
CA TYR A 44 0.99 -17.39 -17.75
C TYR A 44 -0.49 -16.98 -17.90
N LEU A 45 -1.00 -16.91 -19.14
CA LEU A 45 -2.37 -16.45 -19.40
C LEU A 45 -3.45 -17.33 -18.78
N ASN A 46 -3.19 -18.64 -18.61
CA ASN A 46 -4.09 -19.55 -17.93
C ASN A 46 -4.17 -19.30 -16.41
N LEU A 47 -3.09 -18.79 -15.80
CA LEU A 47 -3.02 -18.51 -14.35
C LEU A 47 -3.37 -17.06 -14.04
N PHE A 48 -2.92 -16.15 -14.87
CA PHE A 48 -3.08 -14.71 -14.74
C PHE A 48 -3.53 -14.11 -16.08
N PRO A 49 -4.85 -14.01 -16.31
CA PRO A 49 -5.38 -13.43 -17.55
C PRO A 49 -4.96 -12.00 -17.80
N THR A 50 -4.74 -11.25 -16.73
CA THR A 50 -4.26 -9.86 -16.75
C THR A 50 -3.14 -9.66 -15.73
N LYS A 51 -2.34 -8.61 -15.92
CA LYS A 51 -1.31 -8.18 -14.96
C LYS A 51 -1.93 -7.74 -13.62
N ASP A 52 -3.16 -7.21 -13.65
CA ASP A 52 -3.88 -6.74 -12.46
C ASP A 52 -4.22 -7.88 -11.48
N LYS A 53 -4.38 -9.12 -11.98
CA LYS A 53 -4.59 -10.27 -11.09
C LYS A 53 -3.36 -10.60 -10.23
N ILE A 54 -2.16 -10.26 -10.71
CA ILE A 54 -0.94 -10.38 -9.92
C ILE A 54 -0.84 -9.21 -8.94
N LEU A 55 -1.28 -8.03 -9.37
CA LEU A 55 -1.33 -6.87 -8.48
C LEU A 55 -2.22 -7.13 -7.27
N LEU A 56 -3.33 -7.85 -7.44
CA LEU A 56 -4.20 -8.25 -6.32
C LEU A 56 -3.44 -9.13 -5.31
N ASP A 57 -2.73 -10.18 -5.75
CA ASP A 57 -1.90 -11.02 -4.85
C ASP A 57 -0.87 -10.19 -4.06
N LEU A 58 -0.25 -9.20 -4.72
CA LEU A 58 0.72 -8.30 -4.08
C LEU A 58 0.03 -7.36 -3.09
N THR A 59 -1.10 -6.78 -3.47
CA THR A 59 -1.88 -5.87 -2.62
C THR A 59 -2.35 -6.57 -1.35
N GLU A 60 -2.93 -7.78 -1.45
CA GLU A 60 -3.30 -8.61 -0.30
C GLU A 60 -2.12 -8.78 0.65
N THR A 61 -0.94 -9.11 0.11
CA THR A 61 0.28 -9.30 0.90
C THR A 61 0.75 -8.03 1.60
N MET A 62 0.69 -6.91 0.90
CA MET A 62 1.13 -5.61 1.44
C MET A 62 0.17 -5.13 2.54
N PHE A 63 -1.12 -5.29 2.35
CA PHE A 63 -2.13 -4.90 3.34
C PHE A 63 -2.04 -5.72 4.63
N ASP A 64 -1.91 -7.05 4.52
CA ASP A 64 -1.75 -7.92 5.70
C ASP A 64 -0.55 -7.54 6.58
N GLY A 65 0.53 -7.03 5.96
CA GLY A 65 1.76 -6.64 6.67
C GLY A 65 1.72 -5.21 7.26
N GLN A 66 0.97 -4.31 6.68
CA GLN A 66 1.05 -2.87 6.92
C GLN A 66 0.35 -2.42 8.20
N PHE A 67 -0.87 -2.89 8.44
CA PHE A 67 -1.64 -2.55 9.63
C PHE A 67 -0.98 -3.00 10.94
N GLY A 68 -0.18 -4.06 10.91
CA GLY A 68 0.56 -4.53 12.09
C GLY A 68 1.65 -3.57 12.58
N VAL A 69 2.28 -2.82 11.67
CA VAL A 69 3.38 -1.90 12.02
C VAL A 69 2.85 -0.60 12.60
N ALA A 70 1.81 -0.02 12.01
CA ALA A 70 1.17 1.20 12.54
C ALA A 70 0.63 0.98 13.95
N ARG A 71 0.00 -0.17 14.20
CA ARG A 71 -0.47 -0.56 15.55
C ARG A 71 0.65 -0.76 16.56
N SER A 72 1.84 -1.20 16.12
CA SER A 72 3.00 -1.37 17.02
C SER A 72 3.66 -0.05 17.39
N ILE A 73 3.54 0.98 16.54
CA ILE A 73 4.09 2.33 16.75
C ILE A 73 3.13 3.20 17.56
N ALA A 74 1.84 3.13 17.24
CA ALA A 74 0.79 3.67 18.06
C ALA A 74 0.66 2.76 19.28
N ASP A 75 1.45 3.00 20.34
CA ASP A 75 1.37 2.27 21.61
C ASP A 75 -0.10 1.86 21.87
N SER A 76 -0.34 0.60 22.25
CA SER A 76 -1.70 -0.01 22.40
C SER A 76 -2.70 0.80 23.27
N LYS A 77 -2.26 1.92 23.79
CA LYS A 77 -3.03 2.89 24.61
C LYS A 77 -3.54 4.11 23.83
N LEU A 78 -3.12 4.32 22.58
CA LEU A 78 -3.59 5.46 21.81
C LEU A 78 -5.01 5.20 21.26
N PRO A 79 -5.86 6.23 21.19
CA PRO A 79 -7.16 6.11 20.52
C PRO A 79 -6.99 5.66 19.06
N PRO A 80 -7.92 4.85 18.51
CA PRO A 80 -7.80 4.29 17.16
C PRO A 80 -7.54 5.31 16.05
N VAL A 81 -8.10 6.53 16.19
CA VAL A 81 -7.89 7.61 15.21
C VAL A 81 -6.42 8.03 15.07
N TYR A 82 -5.62 7.90 16.13
CA TYR A 82 -4.17 8.20 16.07
C TYR A 82 -3.42 7.13 15.31
N ALA A 83 -3.76 5.85 15.51
CA ALA A 83 -3.20 4.74 14.75
C ALA A 83 -3.50 4.89 13.26
N TYR A 84 -4.74 5.21 12.92
CA TYR A 84 -5.17 5.52 11.55
C TYR A 84 -4.36 6.66 10.93
N ALA A 85 -4.17 7.76 11.66
CA ALA A 85 -3.39 8.90 11.17
C ALA A 85 -1.91 8.55 10.95
N VAL A 86 -1.31 7.73 11.82
CA VAL A 86 0.07 7.23 11.64
C VAL A 86 0.17 6.36 10.41
N ASP A 87 -0.73 5.38 10.24
CA ASP A 87 -0.73 4.48 9.08
C ASP A 87 -0.87 5.26 7.78
N THR A 88 -1.83 6.17 7.72
CA THR A 88 -2.05 7.07 6.60
C THR A 88 -0.81 7.92 6.26
N ALA A 89 -0.16 8.49 7.28
CA ALA A 89 1.06 9.27 7.10
C ALA A 89 2.22 8.41 6.57
N ILE A 90 2.35 7.18 7.04
CA ILE A 90 3.32 6.19 6.53
C ILE A 90 3.04 5.88 5.06
N GLN A 91 1.80 5.56 4.69
CA GLN A 91 1.44 5.22 3.30
C GLN A 91 1.77 6.36 2.33
N LEU A 92 1.40 7.60 2.66
CA LEU A 92 1.74 8.77 1.86
C LEU A 92 3.26 8.95 1.74
N THR A 93 4.00 8.70 2.82
CA THR A 93 5.46 8.84 2.83
C THR A 93 6.15 7.75 2.02
N LEU A 94 5.70 6.50 2.08
CA LEU A 94 6.21 5.39 1.26
C LEU A 94 6.18 5.73 -0.23
N THR A 95 5.11 6.39 -0.69
CA THR A 95 4.99 6.82 -2.08
C THR A 95 5.93 7.97 -2.47
N GLU A 96 6.49 8.69 -1.49
CA GLU A 96 7.52 9.70 -1.74
C GLU A 96 8.94 9.13 -1.67
N LEU A 97 9.15 8.09 -0.86
CA LEU A 97 10.45 7.43 -0.71
C LEU A 97 10.83 6.56 -1.92
N ASN A 98 9.84 5.95 -2.58
CA ASN A 98 10.10 5.03 -3.68
C ASN A 98 9.05 5.16 -4.79
N GLU A 99 9.51 5.47 -6.01
CA GLU A 99 8.63 5.71 -7.16
C GLU A 99 7.93 4.44 -7.64
N ASN A 100 8.59 3.30 -7.58
CA ASN A 100 8.00 2.02 -7.97
C ASN A 100 6.90 1.60 -6.99
N LEU A 101 7.10 1.83 -5.68
CA LEU A 101 6.03 1.68 -4.69
C LEU A 101 4.88 2.65 -4.97
N ARG A 102 5.16 3.91 -5.31
CA ARG A 102 4.09 4.85 -5.70
C ARG A 102 3.25 4.31 -6.84
N GLU A 103 3.86 3.77 -7.89
CA GLU A 103 3.13 3.17 -9.01
C GLU A 103 2.26 2.00 -8.56
N ILE A 104 2.80 1.10 -7.74
CA ILE A 104 2.07 -0.06 -7.21
C ILE A 104 0.85 0.39 -6.40
N TYR A 105 1.02 1.34 -5.47
CA TYR A 105 -0.08 1.87 -4.67
C TYR A 105 -1.15 2.54 -5.52
N ILE A 106 -0.78 3.41 -6.48
CA ILE A 106 -1.74 4.08 -7.36
C ILE A 106 -2.54 3.06 -8.18
N GLU A 107 -1.89 2.03 -8.72
CA GLU A 107 -2.56 0.99 -9.48
C GLU A 107 -3.45 0.12 -8.58
N ALA A 108 -3.04 -0.18 -7.34
CA ALA A 108 -3.87 -0.91 -6.38
C ALA A 108 -5.20 -0.19 -6.10
N TYR A 109 -5.18 1.14 -5.98
CA TYR A 109 -6.37 1.98 -5.82
C TYR A 109 -7.09 2.29 -7.15
N THR A 110 -6.64 1.76 -8.29
CA THR A 110 -7.20 2.07 -9.63
C THR A 110 -7.78 0.83 -10.30
N ALA A 111 -7.09 -0.30 -10.23
CA ALA A 111 -7.55 -1.55 -10.85
C ALA A 111 -8.78 -2.08 -10.10
N PRO A 112 -9.87 -2.42 -10.80
CA PRO A 112 -11.16 -2.71 -10.16
C PRO A 112 -11.11 -3.78 -9.07
N ASP A 113 -10.40 -4.90 -9.31
CA ASP A 113 -10.35 -6.01 -8.35
C ASP A 113 -9.57 -5.64 -7.07
N THR A 114 -8.48 -4.87 -7.20
CA THR A 114 -7.68 -4.42 -6.05
C THR A 114 -8.34 -3.30 -5.29
N ALA A 115 -8.97 -2.36 -5.97
CA ALA A 115 -9.75 -1.30 -5.34
C ALA A 115 -10.91 -1.87 -4.54
N GLU A 116 -11.65 -2.83 -5.10
CA GLU A 116 -12.72 -3.54 -4.40
C GLU A 116 -12.21 -4.31 -3.18
N TYR A 117 -11.07 -5.00 -3.33
CA TYR A 117 -10.41 -5.66 -2.19
C TYR A 117 -10.13 -4.67 -1.05
N ILE A 118 -9.56 -3.50 -1.39
CA ILE A 118 -9.26 -2.44 -0.42
C ILE A 118 -10.55 -2.01 0.29
N TYR A 119 -11.59 -1.62 -0.44
CA TYR A 119 -12.86 -1.14 0.15
C TYR A 119 -13.48 -2.17 1.09
N VAL A 120 -13.54 -3.43 0.70
CA VAL A 120 -14.12 -4.50 1.54
C VAL A 120 -13.32 -4.70 2.82
N HIS A 121 -11.98 -4.62 2.77
CA HIS A 121 -11.13 -4.89 3.93
C HIS A 121 -11.00 -3.69 4.87
N THR A 122 -11.07 -2.46 4.35
CA THR A 122 -10.98 -1.25 5.17
C THR A 122 -12.30 -0.84 5.82
N THR A 123 -13.45 -1.21 5.23
CA THR A 123 -14.79 -0.86 5.75
C THR A 123 -14.97 -1.19 7.25
N ALA A 124 -14.63 -2.41 7.65
CA ALA A 124 -14.81 -2.85 9.04
C ALA A 124 -13.91 -2.04 10.01
N GLU A 125 -12.67 -1.77 9.62
CA GLU A 125 -11.72 -0.99 10.41
C GLU A 125 -12.17 0.48 10.52
N LEU A 126 -12.60 1.09 9.42
CA LEU A 126 -13.13 2.46 9.40
C LEU A 126 -14.37 2.59 10.30
N LYS A 127 -15.24 1.60 10.29
CA LYS A 127 -16.39 1.55 11.19
C LYS A 127 -15.98 1.40 12.64
N GLU A 128 -14.97 0.57 12.95
CA GLU A 128 -14.45 0.45 14.32
C GLU A 128 -13.86 1.78 14.81
N ILE A 129 -13.12 2.50 13.97
CA ILE A 129 -12.45 3.76 14.31
C ILE A 129 -13.45 4.92 14.42
N PHE A 130 -14.35 5.06 13.45
CA PHE A 130 -15.19 6.27 13.28
C PHE A 130 -16.66 6.05 13.55
N GLY A 131 -17.11 4.82 13.79
CA GLY A 131 -18.54 4.49 13.97
C GLY A 131 -19.23 5.29 15.06
N GLY A 132 -18.51 5.67 16.11
CA GLY A 132 -19.04 6.55 17.16
C GLY A 132 -19.54 7.91 16.67
N ASN A 133 -19.04 8.39 15.53
CA ASN A 133 -19.47 9.65 14.91
C ASN A 133 -20.72 9.46 14.01
N PHE A 134 -21.14 8.21 13.76
CA PHE A 134 -22.18 7.84 12.82
C PHE A 134 -23.05 6.71 13.39
N PRO A 135 -23.81 6.96 14.48
CA PRO A 135 -24.53 5.88 15.21
C PRO A 135 -25.57 5.12 14.37
N ASP A 136 -26.07 5.73 13.29
CA ASP A 136 -27.09 5.14 12.43
C ASP A 136 -26.52 4.52 11.15
N TYR A 137 -25.18 4.57 10.95
CA TYR A 137 -24.56 4.06 9.71
C TYR A 137 -24.32 2.54 9.78
N THR A 138 -24.59 1.90 8.66
CA THR A 138 -24.35 0.48 8.40
C THR A 138 -22.96 0.25 7.80
N ASP A 139 -22.57 -1.01 7.58
CA ASP A 139 -21.33 -1.34 6.86
C ASP A 139 -21.38 -0.82 5.42
N SER A 140 -22.57 -0.82 4.77
CA SER A 140 -22.75 -0.27 3.41
C SER A 140 -22.44 1.22 3.36
N ASP A 141 -22.86 1.98 4.38
CA ASP A 141 -22.58 3.42 4.44
C ASP A 141 -21.07 3.69 4.58
N PHE A 142 -20.38 2.88 5.39
CA PHE A 142 -18.91 2.98 5.52
C PHE A 142 -18.17 2.56 4.26
N TYR A 143 -18.64 1.51 3.57
CA TYR A 143 -18.10 1.11 2.27
C TYR A 143 -18.26 2.23 1.23
N GLU A 144 -19.42 2.85 1.15
CA GLU A 144 -19.67 3.97 0.23
C GLU A 144 -18.81 5.20 0.56
N MET A 145 -18.58 5.49 1.85
CA MET A 145 -17.66 6.55 2.27
C MET A 145 -16.22 6.23 1.88
N ASP A 146 -15.80 4.98 2.01
CA ASP A 146 -14.44 4.55 1.68
C ASP A 146 -14.12 4.67 0.19
N ILE A 147 -15.08 4.46 -0.71
CA ILE A 147 -14.89 4.75 -2.14
C ILE A 147 -14.38 6.20 -2.34
N GLY A 148 -14.94 7.14 -1.59
CA GLY A 148 -14.54 8.55 -1.66
C GLY A 148 -13.17 8.81 -1.03
N THR A 149 -12.91 8.28 0.17
CA THR A 149 -11.66 8.51 0.90
C THR A 149 -10.49 7.76 0.28
N ALA A 150 -10.69 6.55 -0.24
CA ALA A 150 -9.70 5.84 -1.05
C ALA A 150 -9.37 6.59 -2.36
N GLY A 151 -10.38 7.20 -3.00
CA GLY A 151 -10.16 8.11 -4.13
C GLY A 151 -9.32 9.33 -3.77
N LEU A 152 -9.54 9.90 -2.58
CA LEU A 152 -8.73 10.98 -2.03
C LEU A 152 -7.29 10.50 -1.80
N MET A 153 -7.09 9.35 -1.14
CA MET A 153 -5.79 8.73 -0.90
C MET A 153 -5.01 8.56 -2.19
N ARG A 154 -5.63 7.91 -3.19
CA ARG A 154 -5.04 7.73 -4.51
C ARG A 154 -4.57 9.04 -5.14
N SER A 155 -5.38 10.10 -5.05
CA SER A 155 -5.06 11.40 -5.64
C SER A 155 -3.86 12.05 -4.96
N TYR A 156 -3.76 11.96 -3.64
CA TYR A 156 -2.63 12.47 -2.87
C TYR A 156 -1.35 11.65 -3.10
N MET A 157 -1.44 10.33 -3.24
CA MET A 157 -0.32 9.47 -3.61
C MET A 157 0.23 9.81 -5.01
N ALA A 158 -0.65 10.08 -5.97
CA ALA A 158 -0.28 10.41 -7.35
C ALA A 158 0.44 11.75 -7.48
N ARG A 159 0.18 12.71 -6.59
CA ARG A 159 0.82 14.02 -6.62
C ARG A 159 2.15 14.00 -5.87
N LYS A 160 3.28 14.02 -6.59
CA LYS A 160 4.63 14.12 -6.00
C LYS A 160 4.79 15.40 -5.18
N CYS A 161 5.53 15.29 -4.08
CA CYS A 161 5.94 16.45 -3.29
C CYS A 161 6.88 17.35 -4.10
N ASP A 162 6.82 18.67 -3.82
CA ASP A 162 7.71 19.68 -4.35
C ASP A 162 7.91 20.80 -3.32
N ILE A 163 8.64 21.85 -3.67
CA ILE A 163 8.92 23.00 -2.78
C ILE A 163 7.67 23.75 -2.32
N HIS A 164 6.57 23.67 -3.09
CA HIS A 164 5.29 24.33 -2.78
C HIS A 164 4.31 23.40 -2.08
N PHE A 165 4.54 22.10 -2.17
CA PHE A 165 3.73 21.05 -1.56
C PHE A 165 4.63 19.98 -0.92
N PRO A 166 5.34 20.33 0.18
CA PRO A 166 6.20 19.39 0.90
C PRO A 166 5.39 18.31 1.61
N LEU A 167 6.06 17.23 2.03
CA LEU A 167 5.47 16.03 2.63
C LEU A 167 4.61 16.34 3.85
N GLU A 168 5.08 17.17 4.76
CA GLU A 168 4.36 17.55 5.98
C GLU A 168 3.03 18.25 5.63
N ARG A 169 3.05 19.08 4.61
CA ARG A 169 1.85 19.75 4.11
C ARG A 169 0.89 18.76 3.44
N LYS A 170 1.44 17.80 2.67
CA LYS A 170 0.66 16.73 2.03
C LYS A 170 -0.09 15.93 3.09
N ILE A 171 0.61 15.42 4.11
CA ILE A 171 0.05 14.63 5.20
C ILE A 171 -1.02 15.44 5.95
N SER A 172 -0.67 16.66 6.38
CA SER A 172 -1.61 17.52 7.13
C SER A 172 -2.89 17.81 6.34
N ARG A 173 -2.79 18.12 5.05
CA ARG A 173 -3.95 18.41 4.20
C ARG A 173 -4.82 17.19 3.94
N PHE A 174 -4.19 16.05 3.70
CA PHE A 174 -4.89 14.79 3.53
C PHE A 174 -5.66 14.43 4.81
N LEU A 175 -4.98 14.33 5.95
CA LEU A 175 -5.61 14.01 7.24
C LEU A 175 -6.74 14.99 7.61
N THR A 176 -6.54 16.29 7.39
CA THR A 176 -7.61 17.28 7.64
C THR A 176 -8.85 16.99 6.78
N ALA A 177 -8.67 16.59 5.52
CA ALA A 177 -9.79 16.30 4.63
C ALA A 177 -10.52 15.02 5.10
N GLU A 178 -9.79 13.95 5.37
CA GLU A 178 -10.38 12.67 5.79
C GLU A 178 -11.07 12.75 7.16
N LEU A 179 -10.40 13.32 8.16
CA LEU A 179 -10.98 13.47 9.50
C LEU A 179 -12.27 14.29 9.48
N ARG A 180 -12.41 15.25 8.54
CA ARG A 180 -13.67 15.96 8.31
C ARG A 180 -14.75 15.08 7.67
N VAL A 181 -14.38 14.25 6.69
CA VAL A 181 -15.33 13.29 6.11
C VAL A 181 -15.88 12.36 7.19
N TYR A 182 -15.01 11.89 8.11
CA TYR A 182 -15.40 11.03 9.23
C TYR A 182 -15.94 11.80 10.44
N LYS A 183 -16.27 13.10 10.29
CA LYS A 183 -16.87 13.97 11.32
C LYS A 183 -16.12 13.96 12.65
N VAL A 184 -14.80 13.79 12.62
CA VAL A 184 -13.98 13.93 13.83
C VAL A 184 -14.06 15.39 14.31
N PRO A 185 -14.30 15.64 15.61
CA PRO A 185 -14.40 17.00 16.14
C PRO A 185 -13.12 17.82 15.86
N GLU A 186 -13.25 19.12 15.57
CA GLU A 186 -12.11 19.97 15.19
C GLU A 186 -11.00 19.99 16.25
N GLU A 187 -11.36 19.97 17.52
CA GLU A 187 -10.40 19.90 18.64
C GLU A 187 -9.58 18.60 18.56
N GLU A 188 -10.23 17.47 18.26
CA GLU A 188 -9.54 16.18 18.14
C GLU A 188 -8.70 16.12 16.86
N GLN A 189 -9.20 16.68 15.73
CA GLN A 189 -8.37 16.82 14.51
C GLN A 189 -7.08 17.58 14.81
N ALA A 190 -7.15 18.70 15.57
CA ALA A 190 -5.98 19.48 15.93
C ALA A 190 -4.97 18.67 16.78
N LYS A 191 -5.47 17.86 17.74
CA LYS A 191 -4.62 16.98 18.56
C LYS A 191 -3.94 15.90 17.73
N VAL A 192 -4.68 15.24 16.83
CA VAL A 192 -4.14 14.22 15.92
C VAL A 192 -3.05 14.81 15.02
N LEU A 193 -3.30 15.96 14.40
CA LEU A 193 -2.32 16.64 13.55
C LEU A 193 -1.07 17.07 14.33
N ALA A 194 -1.24 17.60 15.54
CA ALA A 194 -0.11 17.95 16.40
C ALA A 194 0.70 16.71 16.78
N PHE A 195 0.05 15.60 17.10
CA PHE A 195 0.72 14.33 17.38
C PHE A 195 1.57 13.84 16.19
N ILE A 196 1.00 13.83 14.98
CA ILE A 196 1.77 13.42 13.77
C ILE A 196 3.01 14.30 13.57
N GLN A 197 2.95 15.58 13.88
CA GLN A 197 4.09 16.50 13.78
C GLN A 197 5.21 16.21 14.80
N THR A 198 4.94 15.46 15.88
CA THR A 198 5.95 15.04 16.86
C THR A 198 6.76 13.82 16.39
N LEU A 199 6.28 13.12 15.35
CA LEU A 199 6.87 11.89 14.86
C LEU A 199 7.85 12.16 13.70
N ASP A 200 8.97 11.46 13.68
CA ASP A 200 9.79 11.36 12.48
C ASP A 200 9.19 10.35 11.50
N ILE A 201 8.09 10.77 10.85
CA ILE A 201 7.34 9.92 9.91
C ILE A 201 8.24 9.40 8.79
N LYS A 202 9.23 10.20 8.36
CA LYS A 202 10.15 9.77 7.29
C LYS A 202 11.04 8.62 7.75
N ALA A 203 11.61 8.69 8.94
CA ALA A 203 12.39 7.59 9.50
C ALA A 203 11.54 6.34 9.71
N ILE A 204 10.34 6.48 10.26
CA ILE A 204 9.38 5.39 10.47
C ILE A 204 9.02 4.73 9.13
N ALA A 205 8.61 5.51 8.13
CA ALA A 205 8.24 4.99 6.83
C ALA A 205 9.42 4.32 6.11
N THR A 206 10.64 4.82 6.30
CA THR A 206 11.86 4.18 5.77
C THR A 206 12.06 2.79 6.38
N GLU A 207 11.89 2.65 7.69
CA GLU A 207 11.97 1.35 8.37
C GLU A 207 10.87 0.40 7.88
N VAL A 208 9.63 0.90 7.74
CA VAL A 208 8.50 0.14 7.20
C VAL A 208 8.79 -0.33 5.78
N MET A 209 9.34 0.53 4.93
CA MET A 209 9.72 0.16 3.56
C MET A 209 10.74 -0.99 3.51
N TYR A 210 11.78 -0.93 4.34
CA TYR A 210 12.77 -2.02 4.42
C TYR A 210 12.15 -3.32 4.92
N LYS A 211 11.29 -3.27 5.93
CA LYS A 211 10.56 -4.45 6.43
C LYS A 211 9.63 -5.03 5.37
N LEU A 212 8.92 -4.18 4.63
CA LEU A 212 8.06 -4.58 3.52
C LEU A 212 8.87 -5.31 2.43
N PHE A 213 9.97 -4.73 1.99
CA PHE A 213 10.84 -5.36 0.98
C PHE A 213 11.40 -6.69 1.45
N ALA A 214 11.92 -6.76 2.68
CA ALA A 214 12.42 -8.01 3.26
C ALA A 214 11.32 -9.10 3.35
N MET A 215 10.10 -8.73 3.70
CA MET A 215 8.95 -9.63 3.73
C MET A 215 8.61 -10.14 2.32
N LEU A 216 8.59 -9.25 1.31
CA LEU A 216 8.30 -9.61 -0.08
C LEU A 216 9.41 -10.51 -0.66
N GLU A 217 10.68 -10.19 -0.42
CA GLU A 217 11.83 -11.03 -0.80
C GLU A 217 11.69 -12.43 -0.21
N MET A 218 11.34 -12.55 1.06
CA MET A 218 11.16 -13.84 1.73
C MET A 218 9.93 -14.59 1.20
N LYS A 219 8.79 -13.93 1.04
CA LYS A 219 7.54 -14.55 0.59
C LYS A 219 7.63 -15.06 -0.84
N TYR A 220 8.23 -14.28 -1.73
CA TYR A 220 8.29 -14.58 -3.15
C TYR A 220 9.64 -15.16 -3.59
N ASP A 221 10.60 -15.36 -2.67
CA ASP A 221 11.87 -16.05 -2.89
C ASP A 221 12.73 -15.39 -3.99
N PHE A 222 13.04 -14.11 -3.82
CA PHE A 222 13.92 -13.33 -4.68
C PHE A 222 14.82 -12.40 -3.85
N LYS A 223 15.74 -11.70 -4.52
CA LYS A 223 16.53 -10.62 -3.95
C LYS A 223 16.41 -9.39 -4.84
N LEU A 224 16.22 -8.23 -4.22
CA LEU A 224 16.28 -6.96 -4.91
C LEU A 224 17.74 -6.60 -5.19
N SER A 225 17.99 -6.08 -6.38
CA SER A 225 19.28 -5.47 -6.73
C SER A 225 19.43 -4.21 -5.87
N ARG A 226 20.33 -4.24 -4.90
CA ARG A 226 20.67 -3.04 -4.12
C ARG A 226 21.72 -2.26 -4.91
N ASP A 227 21.41 -1.01 -5.29
CA ASP A 227 22.38 -0.12 -5.92
C ASP A 227 23.62 -0.02 -5.01
N GLY A 228 24.71 -0.69 -5.38
CA GLY A 228 25.98 -0.67 -4.66
C GLY A 228 26.70 -2.00 -4.48
N GLU A 229 26.07 -3.15 -4.72
CA GLU A 229 26.78 -4.43 -4.79
C GLU A 229 27.25 -4.66 -6.24
N THR A 230 28.34 -4.00 -6.63
CA THR A 230 29.14 -4.42 -7.78
C THR A 230 29.56 -5.86 -7.55
N GLU A 231 29.20 -6.74 -8.49
CA GLU A 231 29.74 -8.07 -8.63
C GLU A 231 31.28 -8.04 -8.48
N GLU A 232 31.80 -8.36 -7.31
CA GLU A 232 33.11 -8.98 -7.21
C GLU A 232 32.94 -10.46 -7.56
N ALA A 233 32.81 -10.70 -8.87
CA ALA A 233 33.00 -12.03 -9.44
C ALA A 233 34.50 -12.16 -9.80
N THR A 234 35.19 -12.94 -9.01
CA THR A 234 36.47 -13.53 -9.42
C THR A 234 36.24 -14.97 -9.82
#